data_0456b16b4ba9fcce94f81ae2b1c4bf7e
#
_entry.id   0456b16b4ba9fcce94f81ae2b1c4bf7e
#
_cell.length_a   1.000
_cell.length_b   1.000
_cell.length_c   1.000
_cell.angle_alpha   90.00
_cell.angle_beta   90.00
_cell.angle_gamma   90.00
#
_symmetry.space_group_name_H-M   'P 1'
#
loop_
_entity.id
_entity.type
_entity.pdbx_description
1 polymer ?
#
loop_
_entity_poly.entity_id
_entity_poly.type
_entity_poly.pdbx_seq_one_letter_code
_entity_poly.pdbx_strand_id
1 'polypeptide(L)'
;MKLYTVADEKRTLVCRETAPGTLQVLPYATMNDLLTDDPAHRETILARQTGETLALAEVRVLAPIPAPRQDVICLGMNYQKHKTEAEQFNADAFTREKGSAVYFSKRATHCPGPGDPIPGHFDLVDSLDYETELAVVLGKDAKHVREEDAYDYVFGYTIVNDVSARNLQTGHKQWYFGKGLDGFIPMGPCLVTRDEFSQPPAQAIRTWINGELRQDAVTDELIFSIAHVIAELSQGMTLQAGTVIATGTPAGVGMGFDPPKFLKAGDVVRCEIAGIGVLENTVE
;
A
#
# COMPACT_ATOMS: atom_id res chain seq x y z
N MET A 1 3.20 -11.18 12.90
CA MET A 1 3.18 -10.10 13.92
C MET A 1 2.83 -8.76 13.28
N LYS A 2 2.38 -7.77 14.07
CA LYS A 2 2.13 -6.39 13.60
C LYS A 2 3.26 -5.48 14.02
N LEU A 3 3.78 -4.71 13.05
CA LEU A 3 4.85 -3.73 13.24
C LEU A 3 4.31 -2.33 12.92
N TYR A 4 4.67 -1.37 13.75
CA TYR A 4 4.20 0.01 13.68
C TYR A 4 5.38 0.97 13.63
N THR A 5 5.23 2.06 12.93
CA THR A 5 5.97 3.29 13.16
C THR A 5 5.04 4.24 13.89
N VAL A 6 5.46 4.71 15.06
CA VAL A 6 4.66 5.60 15.91
C VAL A 6 5.46 6.83 16.31
N ALA A 7 4.77 7.92 16.64
CA ALA A 7 5.37 9.09 17.24
C ALA A 7 4.81 9.34 18.62
N ASP A 8 5.70 9.57 19.60
CA ASP A 8 5.38 10.24 20.86
C ASP A 8 5.73 11.74 20.73
N GLU A 9 5.64 12.49 21.83
CA GLU A 9 5.94 13.95 21.83
C GLU A 9 7.37 14.29 21.40
N LYS A 10 8.31 13.34 21.40
CA LYS A 10 9.75 13.59 21.27
C LYS A 10 10.43 12.75 20.18
N ARG A 11 9.87 11.59 19.84
CA ARG A 11 10.56 10.57 19.04
C ARG A 11 9.63 9.92 18.02
N THR A 12 10.21 9.48 16.92
CA THR A 12 9.62 8.46 16.05
C THR A 12 10.21 7.11 16.41
N LEU A 13 9.39 6.09 16.57
CA LEU A 13 9.76 4.78 17.09
C LEU A 13 9.23 3.67 16.18
N VAL A 14 10.05 2.64 16.00
CA VAL A 14 9.62 1.37 15.40
C VAL A 14 9.22 0.42 16.51
N CYS A 15 8.03 -0.13 16.43
CA CYS A 15 7.45 -0.97 17.47
C CYS A 15 6.88 -2.26 16.89
N ARG A 16 6.82 -3.32 17.71
CA ARG A 16 5.97 -4.47 17.44
C ARG A 16 4.82 -4.55 18.43
N GLU A 17 3.68 -5.05 18.01
CA GLU A 17 2.58 -5.37 18.91
C GLU A 17 2.85 -6.71 19.61
N THR A 18 2.83 -6.73 20.94
CA THR A 18 3.07 -7.93 21.77
C THR A 18 1.79 -8.50 22.35
N ALA A 19 0.79 -7.65 22.55
CA ALA A 19 -0.58 -7.98 22.90
C ALA A 19 -1.49 -6.89 22.32
N PRO A 20 -2.79 -7.12 22.13
CA PRO A 20 -3.70 -6.12 21.58
C PRO A 20 -3.55 -4.74 22.26
N GLY A 21 -3.12 -3.74 21.48
CA GLY A 21 -2.92 -2.36 21.96
C GLY A 21 -1.64 -2.14 22.78
N THR A 22 -0.76 -3.13 22.93
CA THR A 22 0.54 -3.01 23.62
C THR A 22 1.68 -3.10 22.65
N LEU A 23 2.45 -2.04 22.55
CA LEU A 23 3.61 -1.92 21.66
C LEU A 23 4.91 -2.09 22.45
N GLN A 24 5.84 -2.85 21.92
CA GLN A 24 7.23 -2.92 22.38
C GLN A 24 8.11 -2.16 21.40
N VAL A 25 8.91 -1.23 21.92
CA VAL A 25 9.89 -0.46 21.12
C VAL A 25 11.03 -1.38 20.67
N LEU A 26 11.36 -1.30 19.39
CA LEU A 26 12.48 -2.02 18.77
C LEU A 26 13.70 -1.11 18.61
N PRO A 27 14.92 -1.65 18.59
CA PRO A 27 16.15 -0.88 18.51
C PRO A 27 16.50 -0.47 17.05
N TYR A 28 15.51 -0.03 16.29
CA TYR A 28 15.67 0.48 14.93
C TYR A 28 15.26 1.94 14.87
N ALA A 29 16.05 2.77 14.19
CA ALA A 29 15.72 4.18 14.01
C ALA A 29 14.52 4.36 13.06
N THR A 30 14.44 3.52 12.03
CA THR A 30 13.35 3.54 11.03
C THR A 30 12.91 2.12 10.68
N MET A 31 11.72 1.99 10.08
CA MET A 31 11.27 0.72 9.51
C MET A 31 12.19 0.28 8.35
N ASN A 32 12.77 1.19 7.60
CA ASN A 32 13.75 0.87 6.57
C ASN A 32 14.98 0.16 7.15
N ASP A 33 15.47 0.60 8.32
CA ASP A 33 16.61 -0.05 8.98
C ASP A 33 16.26 -1.49 9.38
N LEU A 34 15.05 -1.70 9.90
CA LEU A 34 14.56 -3.05 10.21
C LEU A 34 14.48 -3.91 8.95
N LEU A 35 13.91 -3.39 7.85
CA LEU A 35 13.70 -4.14 6.61
C LEU A 35 15.02 -4.52 5.91
N THR A 36 16.06 -3.69 6.07
CA THR A 36 17.36 -3.87 5.43
C THR A 36 18.40 -4.55 6.32
N ASP A 37 18.06 -4.83 7.57
CA ASP A 37 18.92 -5.57 8.48
C ASP A 37 19.12 -7.02 8.01
N ASP A 38 20.23 -7.62 8.45
CA ASP A 38 20.46 -9.06 8.21
C ASP A 38 19.26 -9.88 8.71
N PRO A 39 18.70 -10.78 7.90
CA PRO A 39 17.48 -11.50 8.25
C PRO A 39 17.59 -12.26 9.59
N ALA A 40 18.73 -12.92 9.87
CA ALA A 40 18.91 -13.68 11.11
C ALA A 40 19.05 -12.75 12.33
N HIS A 41 19.72 -11.59 12.16
CA HIS A 41 19.80 -10.58 13.21
C HIS A 41 18.42 -9.98 13.49
N ARG A 42 17.68 -9.59 12.45
CA ARG A 42 16.31 -9.06 12.55
C ARG A 42 15.37 -10.04 13.26
N GLU A 43 15.38 -11.32 12.90
CA GLU A 43 14.58 -12.35 13.58
C GLU A 43 14.93 -12.44 15.07
N THR A 44 16.22 -12.39 15.42
CA THR A 44 16.70 -12.37 16.81
C THR A 44 16.13 -11.16 17.57
N ILE A 45 16.14 -9.96 16.96
CA ILE A 45 15.60 -8.74 17.56
C ILE A 45 14.06 -8.86 17.71
N LEU A 46 13.38 -9.31 16.68
CA LEU A 46 11.92 -9.48 16.69
C LEU A 46 11.45 -10.55 17.69
N ALA A 47 12.28 -11.52 18.05
CA ALA A 47 11.96 -12.53 19.06
C ALA A 47 12.14 -12.06 20.51
N ARG A 48 12.88 -10.96 20.77
CA ARG A 48 13.17 -10.47 22.13
C ARG A 48 11.91 -9.93 22.79
N GLN A 49 11.67 -10.32 24.06
CA GLN A 49 10.51 -9.86 24.84
C GLN A 49 10.85 -8.77 25.87
N THR A 50 12.00 -8.12 25.73
CA THR A 50 12.50 -7.11 26.68
C THR A 50 12.64 -5.77 25.97
N GLY A 51 12.24 -4.70 26.63
CA GLY A 51 12.35 -3.33 26.10
C GLY A 51 11.26 -2.40 26.67
N GLU A 52 11.33 -1.15 26.24
CA GLU A 52 10.31 -0.14 26.54
C GLU A 52 8.97 -0.57 25.92
N THR A 53 7.86 -0.39 26.65
CA THR A 53 6.51 -0.66 26.16
C THR A 53 5.67 0.59 26.20
N LEU A 54 4.76 0.73 25.22
CA LEU A 54 3.85 1.85 25.06
C LEU A 54 2.43 1.33 24.82
N ALA A 55 1.43 2.09 25.23
CA ALA A 55 0.06 1.83 24.81
C ALA A 55 -0.19 2.44 23.42
N LEU A 56 -0.73 1.65 22.49
CA LEU A 56 -1.06 2.12 21.14
C LEU A 56 -1.98 3.34 21.14
N ALA A 57 -2.87 3.43 22.13
CA ALA A 57 -3.80 4.54 22.27
C ALA A 57 -3.15 5.86 22.75
N GLU A 58 -1.90 5.81 23.23
CA GLU A 58 -1.18 6.98 23.75
C GLU A 58 -0.16 7.55 22.76
N VAL A 59 -0.05 6.95 21.58
CA VAL A 59 0.90 7.36 20.53
C VAL A 59 0.18 7.66 19.23
N ARG A 60 0.76 8.54 18.41
CA ARG A 60 0.28 8.75 17.04
C ARG A 60 0.84 7.65 16.15
N VAL A 61 -0.03 6.93 15.48
CA VAL A 61 0.37 5.96 14.45
C VAL A 61 0.72 6.70 13.16
N LEU A 62 1.89 6.44 12.62
CA LEU A 62 2.34 6.95 11.33
C LEU A 62 2.18 5.86 10.25
N ALA A 63 2.44 6.21 8.99
CA ALA A 63 2.65 5.18 7.98
C ALA A 63 3.74 4.21 8.46
N PRO A 64 3.60 2.88 8.27
CA PRO A 64 4.62 1.93 8.72
C PRO A 64 5.98 2.20 8.07
N ILE A 65 5.98 2.70 6.82
CA ILE A 65 7.18 3.17 6.12
C ILE A 65 6.91 4.62 5.68
N PRO A 66 7.14 5.63 6.55
CA PRO A 66 6.78 7.03 6.23
C PRO A 66 7.51 7.60 5.02
N ALA A 67 8.72 7.12 4.75
CA ALA A 67 9.53 7.48 3.59
C ALA A 67 10.18 6.22 3.02
N PRO A 68 9.54 5.55 2.05
CA PRO A 68 10.13 4.42 1.36
C PRO A 68 11.47 4.77 0.72
N ARG A 69 12.40 3.81 0.66
CA ARG A 69 13.73 4.03 0.07
C ARG A 69 13.68 4.31 -1.44
N GLN A 70 12.61 3.86 -2.08
CA GLN A 70 12.38 3.98 -3.52
C GLN A 70 10.92 4.36 -3.76
N ASP A 71 10.61 4.84 -4.96
CA ASP A 71 9.22 5.00 -5.40
C ASP A 71 8.48 3.66 -5.29
N VAL A 72 7.19 3.70 -4.96
CA VAL A 72 6.36 2.50 -4.86
C VAL A 72 6.10 1.95 -6.26
N ILE A 73 6.36 0.66 -6.46
CA ILE A 73 5.99 -0.05 -7.69
C ILE A 73 4.50 -0.37 -7.62
N CYS A 74 3.76 -0.10 -8.68
CA CYS A 74 2.32 -0.30 -8.72
C CYS A 74 1.89 -1.11 -9.94
N LEU A 75 0.80 -1.87 -9.77
CA LEU A 75 0.13 -2.60 -10.85
C LEU A 75 -1.18 -1.91 -11.20
N GLY A 76 -1.34 -1.54 -12.46
CA GLY A 76 -2.61 -1.02 -12.98
C GLY A 76 -3.52 -2.15 -13.45
N MET A 77 -4.84 -1.99 -13.20
CA MET A 77 -5.89 -2.87 -13.74
C MET A 77 -5.70 -4.35 -13.41
N ASN A 78 -5.24 -4.66 -12.22
CA ASN A 78 -4.91 -6.04 -11.80
C ASN A 78 -6.09 -6.82 -11.21
N TYR A 79 -7.31 -6.27 -11.25
CA TYR A 79 -8.58 -6.96 -10.98
C TYR A 79 -9.48 -6.88 -12.20
N GLN A 80 -10.06 -8.01 -12.62
CA GLN A 80 -10.82 -8.06 -13.89
C GLN A 80 -11.99 -7.08 -13.96
N LYS A 81 -12.73 -6.93 -12.86
CA LYS A 81 -13.88 -5.99 -12.81
C LYS A 81 -13.40 -4.53 -12.89
N HIS A 82 -12.33 -4.19 -12.16
CA HIS A 82 -11.73 -2.84 -12.22
C HIS A 82 -11.16 -2.52 -13.61
N LYS A 83 -10.53 -3.49 -14.28
CA LYS A 83 -10.09 -3.32 -15.66
C LYS A 83 -11.25 -2.94 -16.58
N THR A 84 -12.41 -3.60 -16.43
CA THR A 84 -13.61 -3.30 -17.21
C THR A 84 -14.13 -1.87 -16.92
N GLU A 85 -14.15 -1.43 -15.66
CA GLU A 85 -14.54 -0.05 -15.28
C GLU A 85 -13.61 1.00 -15.92
N ALA A 86 -12.30 0.78 -15.84
CA ALA A 86 -11.32 1.70 -16.41
C ALA A 86 -11.46 1.83 -17.94
N GLU A 87 -11.63 0.70 -18.63
CA GLU A 87 -11.85 0.70 -20.09
C GLU A 87 -13.17 1.38 -20.49
N GLN A 88 -14.23 1.25 -19.67
CA GLN A 88 -15.51 1.97 -19.89
C GLN A 88 -15.37 3.47 -19.65
N PHE A 89 -14.59 3.89 -18.67
CA PHE A 89 -14.35 5.31 -18.37
C PHE A 89 -13.55 6.00 -19.48
N ASN A 90 -12.44 5.38 -19.94
CA ASN A 90 -11.61 5.91 -21.02
C ASN A 90 -10.82 4.79 -21.72
N ALA A 91 -11.39 4.23 -22.78
CA ALA A 91 -10.78 3.13 -23.52
C ALA A 91 -9.38 3.48 -24.06
N ASP A 92 -9.19 4.69 -24.58
CA ASP A 92 -7.90 5.11 -25.17
C ASP A 92 -6.77 5.15 -24.14
N ALA A 93 -7.09 5.53 -22.89
CA ALA A 93 -6.13 5.60 -21.80
C ALA A 93 -5.86 4.23 -21.14
N PHE A 94 -6.84 3.33 -21.13
CA PHE A 94 -6.78 2.11 -20.32
C PHE A 94 -6.76 0.80 -21.11
N THR A 95 -7.20 0.75 -22.37
CA THR A 95 -7.12 -0.49 -23.16
C THR A 95 -5.66 -0.90 -23.40
N ARG A 96 -5.35 -2.15 -23.12
CA ARG A 96 -4.02 -2.74 -23.30
C ARG A 96 -4.13 -4.09 -24.00
N GLU A 97 -3.05 -4.50 -24.68
CA GLU A 97 -2.94 -5.84 -25.24
C GLU A 97 -3.03 -6.90 -24.14
N LYS A 98 -3.64 -8.03 -24.46
CA LYS A 98 -3.78 -9.14 -23.51
C LYS A 98 -2.41 -9.77 -23.22
N GLY A 99 -2.16 -10.07 -21.95
CA GLY A 99 -1.05 -10.93 -21.51
C GLY A 99 0.12 -10.24 -20.80
N SER A 100 0.12 -8.89 -20.67
CA SER A 100 1.18 -8.18 -19.93
C SER A 100 0.61 -7.37 -18.78
N ALA A 101 1.30 -7.41 -17.64
CA ALA A 101 0.99 -6.54 -16.50
C ALA A 101 1.31 -5.08 -16.83
N VAL A 102 0.52 -4.17 -16.31
CA VAL A 102 0.78 -2.73 -16.42
C VAL A 102 1.52 -2.29 -15.17
N TYR A 103 2.78 -1.95 -15.32
CA TYR A 103 3.59 -1.41 -14.24
C TYR A 103 3.72 0.10 -14.34
N PHE A 104 3.62 0.76 -13.21
CA PHE A 104 3.94 2.19 -13.06
C PHE A 104 4.54 2.42 -11.67
N SER A 105 4.97 3.63 -11.37
CA SER A 105 5.48 3.98 -10.05
C SER A 105 4.77 5.21 -9.49
N LYS A 106 4.72 5.28 -8.15
CA LYS A 106 4.28 6.46 -7.42
C LYS A 106 5.45 7.08 -6.68
N ARG A 107 5.58 8.41 -6.81
CA ARG A 107 6.53 9.16 -6.00
C ARG A 107 6.12 9.04 -4.53
N ALA A 108 7.03 8.59 -3.68
CA ALA A 108 6.78 8.32 -2.28
C ALA A 108 7.77 9.06 -1.36
N THR A 109 7.85 10.38 -1.51
CA THR A 109 8.71 11.22 -0.66
C THR A 109 8.26 11.19 0.80
N HIS A 110 6.93 11.19 1.01
CA HIS A 110 6.28 11.03 2.29
C HIS A 110 4.94 10.34 2.10
N CYS A 111 4.70 9.30 2.90
CA CYS A 111 3.42 8.57 2.93
C CYS A 111 2.58 9.08 4.10
N PRO A 112 1.37 9.62 3.87
CA PRO A 112 0.44 9.89 4.95
C PRO A 112 0.11 8.61 5.73
N GLY A 113 0.11 8.68 7.06
CA GLY A 113 -0.33 7.61 7.93
C GLY A 113 -1.82 7.69 8.26
N PRO A 114 -2.34 6.81 9.16
CA PRO A 114 -3.72 6.91 9.63
C PRO A 114 -4.02 8.26 10.26
N GLY A 115 -5.12 8.90 9.84
CA GLY A 115 -5.55 10.21 10.32
C GLY A 115 -4.83 11.40 9.71
N ASP A 116 -3.76 11.20 8.93
CA ASP A 116 -3.14 12.28 8.18
C ASP A 116 -4.03 12.69 7.00
N PRO A 117 -4.01 13.98 6.59
CA PRO A 117 -4.82 14.43 5.46
C PRO A 117 -4.28 13.88 4.13
N ILE A 118 -5.19 13.71 3.16
CA ILE A 118 -4.87 13.53 1.75
C ILE A 118 -4.97 14.91 1.09
N PRO A 119 -3.86 15.52 0.62
CA PRO A 119 -3.94 16.78 -0.11
C PRO A 119 -4.70 16.57 -1.42
N GLY A 120 -5.79 17.32 -1.62
CA GLY A 120 -6.64 17.18 -2.80
C GLY A 120 -6.04 17.79 -4.06
N HIS A 121 -5.11 18.76 -3.93
CA HIS A 121 -4.51 19.51 -5.04
C HIS A 121 -5.57 20.07 -6.00
N PHE A 122 -6.70 20.60 -5.47
CA PHE A 122 -7.87 21.00 -6.24
C PHE A 122 -7.67 22.22 -7.16
N ASP A 123 -6.53 22.87 -7.08
CA ASP A 123 -6.06 23.83 -8.08
C ASP A 123 -5.55 23.18 -9.37
N LEU A 124 -5.24 21.89 -9.33
CA LEU A 124 -4.69 21.10 -10.43
C LEU A 124 -5.55 19.88 -10.76
N VAL A 125 -6.27 19.33 -9.78
CA VAL A 125 -7.01 18.06 -9.85
C VAL A 125 -8.51 18.32 -9.81
N ASP A 126 -9.25 17.92 -10.85
CA ASP A 126 -10.71 18.02 -10.94
C ASP A 126 -11.42 16.67 -10.71
N SER A 127 -10.67 15.58 -10.71
CA SER A 127 -11.19 14.22 -10.67
C SER A 127 -10.30 13.35 -9.76
N LEU A 128 -10.31 13.67 -8.45
CA LEU A 128 -9.59 12.95 -7.41
C LEU A 128 -10.29 11.64 -7.08
N ASP A 129 -9.53 10.53 -7.07
CA ASP A 129 -10.07 9.19 -6.87
C ASP A 129 -9.25 8.39 -5.86
N TYR A 130 -9.83 7.32 -5.34
CA TYR A 130 -9.29 6.41 -4.32
C TYR A 130 -9.12 5.01 -4.90
N GLU A 131 -8.12 4.29 -4.42
CA GLU A 131 -7.84 2.90 -4.78
C GLU A 131 -7.23 2.18 -3.58
N THR A 132 -8.04 1.42 -2.83
CA THR A 132 -7.51 0.56 -1.75
C THR A 132 -6.79 -0.63 -2.35
N GLU A 133 -5.55 -0.86 -1.90
CA GLU A 133 -4.71 -1.94 -2.40
C GLU A 133 -3.97 -2.66 -1.27
N LEU A 134 -3.79 -3.98 -1.44
CA LEU A 134 -2.80 -4.72 -0.68
C LEU A 134 -1.41 -4.31 -1.18
N ALA A 135 -0.54 -3.89 -0.28
CA ALA A 135 0.85 -3.62 -0.60
C ALA A 135 1.76 -4.70 -0.02
N VAL A 136 2.65 -5.20 -0.84
CA VAL A 136 3.68 -6.19 -0.49
C VAL A 136 4.98 -5.46 -0.16
N VAL A 137 5.64 -5.83 0.94
CA VAL A 137 6.94 -5.28 1.33
C VAL A 137 7.98 -6.39 1.31
N LEU A 138 9.07 -6.20 0.57
CA LEU A 138 10.15 -7.16 0.49
C LEU A 138 11.10 -7.07 1.69
N GLY A 139 11.56 -8.22 2.18
CA GLY A 139 12.45 -8.32 3.35
C GLY A 139 13.89 -8.69 3.02
N LYS A 140 14.19 -8.94 1.76
CA LYS A 140 15.53 -9.22 1.22
C LYS A 140 15.59 -8.87 -0.25
N ASP A 141 16.79 -8.66 -0.77
CA ASP A 141 17.02 -8.34 -2.18
C ASP A 141 16.58 -9.50 -3.09
N ALA A 142 15.71 -9.21 -4.05
CA ALA A 142 15.18 -10.17 -5.02
C ALA A 142 15.78 -9.91 -6.40
N LYS A 143 16.52 -10.89 -6.95
CA LYS A 143 17.10 -10.90 -8.28
C LYS A 143 17.03 -12.30 -8.88
N HIS A 144 16.51 -12.41 -10.11
CA HIS A 144 16.31 -13.70 -10.81
C HIS A 144 15.51 -14.72 -9.97
N VAL A 145 14.47 -14.24 -9.30
CA VAL A 145 13.61 -15.07 -8.43
C VAL A 145 12.68 -15.92 -9.30
N ARG A 146 12.54 -17.19 -8.96
CA ARG A 146 11.53 -18.07 -9.55
C ARG A 146 10.18 -17.81 -8.90
N GLU A 147 9.09 -17.98 -9.64
CA GLU A 147 7.75 -17.72 -9.12
C GLU A 147 7.42 -18.55 -7.87
N GLU A 148 7.87 -19.81 -7.84
CA GLU A 148 7.70 -20.72 -6.70
C GLU A 148 8.43 -20.27 -5.41
N ASP A 149 9.51 -19.48 -5.54
CA ASP A 149 10.32 -18.98 -4.42
C ASP A 149 9.92 -17.55 -4.00
N ALA A 150 9.01 -16.89 -4.72
CA ALA A 150 8.77 -15.45 -4.61
C ALA A 150 8.34 -15.01 -3.20
N TYR A 151 7.49 -15.80 -2.55
CA TYR A 151 7.01 -15.48 -1.19
C TYR A 151 8.13 -15.52 -0.14
N ASP A 152 9.25 -16.19 -0.38
CA ASP A 152 10.40 -16.17 0.52
C ASP A 152 11.10 -14.82 0.59
N TYR A 153 10.83 -13.93 -0.35
CA TYR A 153 11.33 -12.56 -0.41
C TYR A 153 10.37 -11.57 0.25
N VAL A 154 9.13 -11.95 0.48
CA VAL A 154 8.12 -11.10 1.13
C VAL A 154 8.38 -11.06 2.63
N PHE A 155 8.50 -9.86 3.18
CA PHE A 155 8.53 -9.62 4.62
C PHE A 155 7.13 -9.56 5.20
N GLY A 156 6.22 -8.85 4.55
CA GLY A 156 4.86 -8.67 5.02
C GLY A 156 4.02 -7.79 4.11
N TYR A 157 2.88 -7.38 4.65
CA TYR A 157 1.82 -6.70 3.94
C TYR A 157 1.32 -5.48 4.70
N THR A 158 0.90 -4.45 3.97
CA THR A 158 0.23 -3.27 4.51
C THR A 158 -0.90 -2.82 3.56
N ILE A 159 -1.69 -1.83 3.97
CA ILE A 159 -2.65 -1.18 3.10
C ILE A 159 -2.00 0.05 2.49
N VAL A 160 -2.24 0.30 1.21
CA VAL A 160 -2.02 1.60 0.58
C VAL A 160 -3.31 2.09 -0.08
N ASN A 161 -3.48 3.40 -0.15
CA ASN A 161 -4.48 4.03 -0.99
C ASN A 161 -3.74 4.66 -2.17
N ASP A 162 -3.86 4.06 -3.37
CA ASP A 162 -3.28 4.60 -4.60
C ASP A 162 -4.13 5.78 -5.11
N VAL A 163 -4.07 6.91 -4.39
CA VAL A 163 -4.81 8.14 -4.74
C VAL A 163 -4.44 8.59 -6.14
N SER A 164 -5.45 8.96 -6.93
CA SER A 164 -5.32 9.18 -8.36
C SER A 164 -5.97 10.47 -8.82
N ALA A 165 -5.23 11.32 -9.53
CA ALA A 165 -5.77 12.46 -10.27
C ALA A 165 -6.12 12.00 -11.69
N ARG A 166 -7.39 11.64 -11.94
CA ARG A 166 -7.80 11.01 -13.22
C ARG A 166 -7.59 11.90 -14.43
N ASN A 167 -7.82 13.22 -14.29
CA ASN A 167 -7.55 14.18 -15.35
C ASN A 167 -6.07 14.20 -15.77
N LEU A 168 -5.15 14.16 -14.80
CA LEU A 168 -3.70 14.12 -15.08
C LEU A 168 -3.25 12.74 -15.57
N GLN A 169 -3.81 11.68 -15.01
CA GLN A 169 -3.53 10.30 -15.40
C GLN A 169 -3.89 10.04 -16.87
N THR A 170 -5.08 10.48 -17.32
CA THR A 170 -5.57 10.26 -18.67
C THR A 170 -5.11 11.32 -19.66
N GLY A 171 -4.75 12.52 -19.19
CA GLY A 171 -4.22 13.61 -20.02
C GLY A 171 -2.78 13.39 -20.51
N HIS A 172 -2.05 12.45 -19.92
CA HIS A 172 -0.67 12.08 -20.27
C HIS A 172 -0.60 10.63 -20.72
N LYS A 173 0.38 10.30 -21.60
CA LYS A 173 0.59 8.91 -22.03
C LYS A 173 1.06 7.98 -20.90
N GLN A 174 1.78 8.53 -19.91
CA GLN A 174 2.25 7.83 -18.72
C GLN A 174 1.47 8.33 -17.49
N TRP A 175 1.10 7.41 -16.61
CA TRP A 175 0.27 7.70 -15.45
C TRP A 175 1.00 8.42 -14.30
N TYR A 176 2.33 8.45 -14.36
CA TYR A 176 3.20 8.91 -13.28
C TYR A 176 2.77 10.25 -12.68
N PHE A 177 2.45 11.26 -13.50
CA PHE A 177 2.06 12.57 -13.00
C PHE A 177 0.73 12.54 -12.23
N GLY A 178 -0.29 11.82 -12.74
CA GLY A 178 -1.58 11.68 -12.05
C GLY A 178 -1.56 10.78 -10.81
N LYS A 179 -0.50 10.01 -10.65
CA LYS A 179 -0.31 9.04 -9.56
C LYS A 179 0.74 9.47 -8.54
N GLY A 180 1.62 10.41 -8.87
CA GLY A 180 2.82 10.76 -8.08
C GLY A 180 2.77 12.13 -7.41
N LEU A 181 1.60 12.77 -7.23
CA LEU A 181 1.50 14.01 -6.47
C LEU A 181 1.79 13.77 -4.99
N ASP A 182 2.26 14.81 -4.30
CA ASP A 182 2.59 14.72 -2.87
C ASP A 182 1.36 14.25 -2.06
N GLY A 183 1.60 13.31 -1.14
CA GLY A 183 0.55 12.73 -0.31
C GLY A 183 -0.33 11.68 -0.99
N PHE A 184 -0.09 11.33 -2.26
CA PHE A 184 -0.94 10.41 -3.04
C PHE A 184 -0.68 8.91 -2.77
N ILE A 185 0.01 8.58 -1.68
CA ILE A 185 0.23 7.20 -1.23
C ILE A 185 0.05 7.05 0.29
N PRO A 186 -1.16 7.31 0.83
CA PRO A 186 -1.45 6.95 2.22
C PRO A 186 -1.14 5.48 2.46
N MET A 187 -0.51 5.17 3.62
CA MET A 187 -0.05 3.81 3.95
C MET A 187 -0.31 3.48 5.41
N GLY A 188 -0.79 2.27 5.70
CA GLY A 188 -0.95 1.83 7.09
C GLY A 188 -2.10 0.85 7.30
N PRO A 189 -2.54 0.68 8.56
CA PRO A 189 -2.04 1.28 9.80
C PRO A 189 -0.73 0.67 10.29
N CYS A 190 -0.36 -0.52 9.83
CA CYS A 190 0.82 -1.26 10.26
C CYS A 190 1.35 -2.15 9.14
N LEU A 191 2.54 -2.68 9.32
CA LEU A 191 3.11 -3.74 8.51
C LEU A 191 2.89 -5.07 9.23
N VAL A 192 2.21 -6.02 8.60
CA VAL A 192 1.91 -7.35 9.14
C VAL A 192 2.83 -8.36 8.46
N THR A 193 3.56 -9.14 9.24
CA THR A 193 4.49 -10.13 8.70
C THR A 193 3.77 -11.24 7.93
N ARG A 194 4.43 -11.80 6.93
CA ARG A 194 3.85 -12.75 5.97
C ARG A 194 3.27 -14.02 6.61
N ASP A 195 3.80 -14.43 7.74
CA ASP A 195 3.39 -15.64 8.47
C ASP A 195 1.99 -15.55 9.07
N GLU A 196 1.41 -14.34 9.14
CA GLU A 196 0.03 -14.11 9.59
C GLU A 196 -1.03 -14.39 8.48
N PHE A 197 -0.60 -14.67 7.26
CA PHE A 197 -1.46 -14.85 6.11
C PHE A 197 -1.16 -16.15 5.34
N SER A 198 -2.18 -16.68 4.66
CA SER A 198 -1.98 -17.70 3.62
C SER A 198 -1.09 -17.16 2.49
N GLN A 199 -0.52 -18.06 1.71
CA GLN A 199 0.24 -17.73 0.51
C GLN A 199 -0.39 -18.41 -0.71
N PRO A 200 -1.04 -17.66 -1.63
CA PRO A 200 -1.27 -16.20 -1.64
C PRO A 200 -2.19 -15.71 -0.52
N PRO A 201 -2.12 -14.41 -0.13
CA PRO A 201 -3.07 -13.82 0.81
C PRO A 201 -4.48 -13.80 0.20
N ALA A 202 -5.48 -14.23 0.98
CA ALA A 202 -6.89 -14.24 0.59
C ALA A 202 -7.72 -13.47 1.64
N GLN A 203 -7.58 -12.14 1.64
CA GLN A 203 -8.16 -11.25 2.63
C GLN A 203 -9.27 -10.40 2.03
N ALA A 204 -10.35 -10.17 2.78
CA ALA A 204 -11.35 -9.18 2.38
C ALA A 204 -10.70 -7.79 2.30
N ILE A 205 -10.92 -7.09 1.17
CA ILE A 205 -10.45 -5.74 0.89
C ILE A 205 -11.66 -4.86 0.59
N ARG A 206 -11.80 -3.76 1.34
CA ARG A 206 -12.98 -2.89 1.29
C ARG A 206 -12.61 -1.43 1.37
N THR A 207 -13.46 -0.59 0.75
CA THR A 207 -13.36 0.87 0.84
C THR A 207 -14.73 1.48 1.13
N TRP A 208 -14.76 2.41 2.05
CA TRP A 208 -15.92 3.27 2.30
C TRP A 208 -15.54 4.72 2.08
N ILE A 209 -16.47 5.47 1.47
CA ILE A 209 -16.40 6.92 1.36
C ILE A 209 -17.57 7.50 2.13
N ASN A 210 -17.29 8.28 3.17
CA ASN A 210 -18.30 8.85 4.07
C ASN A 210 -19.28 7.78 4.62
N GLY A 211 -18.79 6.57 4.87
CA GLY A 211 -19.58 5.44 5.34
C GLY A 211 -20.32 4.65 4.24
N GLU A 212 -20.30 5.10 2.97
CA GLU A 212 -20.84 4.34 1.82
C GLU A 212 -19.80 3.30 1.37
N LEU A 213 -20.15 2.01 1.41
CA LEU A 213 -19.30 0.93 0.89
C LEU A 213 -19.20 1.06 -0.64
N ARG A 214 -18.00 1.17 -1.16
CA ARG A 214 -17.70 1.36 -2.59
C ARG A 214 -16.92 0.22 -3.22
N GLN A 215 -15.91 -0.30 -2.54
CA GLN A 215 -15.15 -1.47 -2.98
C GLN A 215 -15.37 -2.62 -2.00
N ASP A 216 -15.60 -3.84 -2.51
CA ASP A 216 -15.70 -5.08 -1.71
C ASP A 216 -15.24 -6.26 -2.57
N ALA A 217 -14.12 -6.87 -2.22
CA ALA A 217 -13.48 -7.95 -2.95
C ALA A 217 -12.58 -8.80 -2.03
N VAL A 218 -11.84 -9.73 -2.62
CA VAL A 218 -10.81 -10.53 -1.94
C VAL A 218 -9.47 -10.38 -2.66
N THR A 219 -8.38 -10.36 -1.90
CA THR A 219 -7.02 -10.09 -2.42
C THR A 219 -6.43 -11.22 -3.27
N ASP A 220 -7.08 -12.37 -3.38
CA ASP A 220 -6.68 -13.48 -4.27
C ASP A 220 -7.32 -13.40 -5.67
N GLU A 221 -8.17 -12.39 -5.94
CA GLU A 221 -8.78 -12.14 -7.25
C GLU A 221 -7.84 -11.42 -8.25
N LEU A 222 -6.55 -11.32 -7.96
CA LEU A 222 -5.55 -10.67 -8.81
C LEU A 222 -5.38 -11.38 -10.15
N ILE A 223 -5.32 -10.62 -11.27
CA ILE A 223 -5.02 -11.15 -12.62
C ILE A 223 -3.58 -11.66 -12.65
N PHE A 224 -2.63 -10.87 -12.17
CA PHE A 224 -1.23 -11.23 -12.01
C PHE A 224 -0.94 -11.41 -10.52
N SER A 225 -0.53 -12.61 -10.12
CA SER A 225 -0.26 -12.93 -8.72
C SER A 225 0.97 -12.18 -8.18
N ILE A 226 1.05 -12.03 -6.86
CA ILE A 226 2.24 -11.47 -6.19
C ILE A 226 3.51 -12.22 -6.60
N ALA A 227 3.43 -13.56 -6.66
CA ALA A 227 4.57 -14.40 -7.04
C ALA A 227 5.02 -14.12 -8.47
N HIS A 228 4.08 -14.03 -9.43
CA HIS A 228 4.36 -13.66 -10.81
C HIS A 228 5.06 -12.30 -10.91
N VAL A 229 4.54 -11.27 -10.22
CA VAL A 229 5.08 -9.91 -10.26
C VAL A 229 6.52 -9.85 -9.75
N ILE A 230 6.81 -10.50 -8.62
CA ILE A 230 8.18 -10.55 -8.07
C ILE A 230 9.11 -11.30 -9.05
N ALA A 231 8.67 -12.44 -9.58
CA ALA A 231 9.45 -13.21 -10.53
C ALA A 231 9.74 -12.39 -11.80
N GLU A 232 8.72 -11.80 -12.43
CA GLU A 232 8.85 -11.04 -13.67
C GLU A 232 9.80 -9.84 -13.50
N LEU A 233 9.55 -8.97 -12.53
CA LEU A 233 10.36 -7.76 -12.32
C LEU A 233 11.81 -8.10 -11.95
N SER A 234 12.03 -9.13 -11.14
CA SER A 234 13.36 -9.51 -10.68
C SER A 234 14.26 -10.10 -11.79
N GLN A 235 13.72 -10.43 -12.95
CA GLN A 235 14.55 -10.87 -14.09
C GLN A 235 15.44 -9.74 -14.59
N GLY A 236 14.92 -8.52 -14.66
CA GLY A 236 15.64 -7.38 -15.22
C GLY A 236 16.24 -6.44 -14.18
N MET A 237 15.59 -6.28 -13.02
CA MET A 237 15.99 -5.34 -11.98
C MET A 237 16.18 -6.05 -10.63
N THR A 238 16.96 -5.45 -9.72
CA THR A 238 17.04 -5.90 -8.34
C THR A 238 15.98 -5.18 -7.53
N LEU A 239 15.02 -5.94 -6.99
CA LEU A 239 14.06 -5.43 -6.03
C LEU A 239 14.71 -5.50 -4.65
N GLN A 240 15.13 -4.37 -4.11
CA GLN A 240 15.85 -4.31 -2.83
C GLN A 240 14.93 -4.61 -1.63
N ALA A 241 15.51 -5.04 -0.52
CA ALA A 241 14.82 -5.09 0.77
C ALA A 241 14.18 -3.73 1.08
N GLY A 242 12.93 -3.72 1.52
CA GLY A 242 12.12 -2.51 1.70
C GLY A 242 11.39 -2.02 0.44
N THR A 243 11.55 -2.66 -0.73
CA THR A 243 10.71 -2.37 -1.89
C THR A 243 9.25 -2.62 -1.55
N VAL A 244 8.39 -1.64 -1.87
CA VAL A 244 6.94 -1.71 -1.71
C VAL A 244 6.30 -1.92 -3.08
N ILE A 245 5.40 -2.90 -3.20
CA ILE A 245 4.65 -3.22 -4.41
C ILE A 245 3.15 -3.13 -4.09
N ALA A 246 2.45 -2.17 -4.67
CA ALA A 246 1.00 -2.04 -4.63
C ALA A 246 0.40 -2.95 -5.71
N THR A 247 -0.51 -3.84 -5.34
CA THR A 247 -0.91 -4.99 -6.18
C THR A 247 -2.09 -4.72 -7.09
N GLY A 248 -2.63 -3.51 -7.08
CA GLY A 248 -3.83 -3.13 -7.82
C GLY A 248 -5.07 -3.13 -6.91
N THR A 249 -6.07 -2.40 -7.36
CA THR A 249 -7.33 -2.16 -6.65
C THR A 249 -8.50 -2.93 -7.28
N PRO A 250 -9.51 -3.37 -6.48
CA PRO A 250 -10.74 -3.93 -7.02
C PRO A 250 -11.66 -2.86 -7.62
N ALA A 251 -12.75 -3.30 -8.25
CA ALA A 251 -13.84 -2.45 -8.75
C ALA A 251 -14.50 -1.62 -7.65
N GLY A 252 -15.15 -0.50 -8.05
CA GLY A 252 -15.87 0.43 -7.16
C GLY A 252 -15.10 1.71 -6.89
N VAL A 253 -14.08 2.03 -7.69
CA VAL A 253 -13.41 3.35 -7.69
C VAL A 253 -14.33 4.43 -8.21
N GLY A 254 -14.06 5.70 -7.88
CA GLY A 254 -14.94 6.83 -8.23
C GLY A 254 -15.23 6.96 -9.72
N MET A 255 -14.24 6.72 -10.58
CA MET A 255 -14.42 6.75 -12.03
C MET A 255 -15.33 5.63 -12.58
N GLY A 256 -15.52 4.54 -11.83
CA GLY A 256 -16.35 3.39 -12.22
C GLY A 256 -17.86 3.61 -12.08
N PHE A 257 -18.32 4.72 -11.51
CA PHE A 257 -19.73 5.07 -11.36
C PHE A 257 -20.23 5.87 -12.55
N ASP A 258 -21.55 5.82 -12.81
CA ASP A 258 -22.24 6.65 -13.79
C ASP A 258 -23.37 7.43 -13.08
N PRO A 259 -23.26 8.75 -12.87
CA PRO A 259 -22.07 9.57 -13.13
C PRO A 259 -20.91 9.26 -12.17
N PRO A 260 -19.63 9.59 -12.52
CA PRO A 260 -18.47 9.40 -11.67
C PRO A 260 -18.61 10.05 -10.29
N LYS A 261 -18.09 9.38 -9.24
CA LYS A 261 -18.16 9.83 -7.85
C LYS A 261 -16.75 10.14 -7.32
N PHE A 262 -16.16 11.23 -7.78
CA PHE A 262 -14.84 11.68 -7.35
C PHE A 262 -14.86 12.25 -5.93
N LEU A 263 -13.70 12.22 -5.27
CA LEU A 263 -13.49 12.76 -3.93
C LEU A 263 -13.49 14.30 -3.94
N LYS A 264 -13.92 14.86 -2.82
CA LYS A 264 -13.97 16.30 -2.54
C LYS A 264 -13.32 16.60 -1.20
N ALA A 265 -12.98 17.86 -0.97
CA ALA A 265 -12.52 18.30 0.35
C ALA A 265 -13.54 17.95 1.43
N GLY A 266 -13.05 17.40 2.53
CA GLY A 266 -13.84 16.91 3.65
C GLY A 266 -14.31 15.46 3.54
N ASP A 267 -14.15 14.80 2.39
CA ASP A 267 -14.49 13.38 2.26
C ASP A 267 -13.57 12.51 3.11
N VAL A 268 -14.15 11.53 3.80
CA VAL A 268 -13.44 10.53 4.58
C VAL A 268 -13.30 9.25 3.78
N VAL A 269 -12.06 8.85 3.52
CA VAL A 269 -11.70 7.60 2.83
C VAL A 269 -11.25 6.60 3.87
N ARG A 270 -11.98 5.48 4.00
CA ARG A 270 -11.66 4.37 4.88
C ARG A 270 -11.33 3.15 4.06
N CYS A 271 -10.06 2.74 4.11
CA CYS A 271 -9.52 1.53 3.49
C CYS A 271 -9.37 0.44 4.56
N GLU A 272 -9.85 -0.77 4.29
CA GLU A 272 -9.75 -1.89 5.23
C GLU A 272 -9.30 -3.16 4.52
N ILE A 273 -8.33 -3.86 5.11
CA ILE A 273 -7.96 -5.22 4.71
C ILE A 273 -7.98 -6.10 5.97
N ALA A 274 -8.73 -7.20 5.89
CA ALA A 274 -8.85 -8.14 7.00
C ALA A 274 -7.46 -8.65 7.43
N GLY A 275 -7.22 -8.70 8.76
CA GLY A 275 -5.91 -9.09 9.32
C GLY A 275 -4.90 -7.96 9.43
N ILE A 276 -4.97 -6.92 8.59
CA ILE A 276 -4.10 -5.73 8.69
C ILE A 276 -4.76 -4.68 9.59
N GLY A 277 -5.94 -4.21 9.22
CA GLY A 277 -6.68 -3.19 9.95
C GLY A 277 -7.31 -2.15 9.05
N VAL A 278 -7.33 -0.90 9.52
CA VAL A 278 -8.00 0.23 8.87
C VAL A 278 -7.01 1.37 8.68
N LEU A 279 -6.96 1.89 7.46
CA LEU A 279 -6.33 3.15 7.10
C LEU A 279 -7.43 4.15 6.75
N GLU A 280 -7.59 5.18 7.57
CA GLU A 280 -8.62 6.20 7.37
C GLU A 280 -7.98 7.58 7.28
N ASN A 281 -8.36 8.35 6.26
CA ASN A 281 -7.81 9.67 5.97
C ASN A 281 -8.92 10.59 5.50
N THR A 282 -8.78 11.90 5.77
CA THR A 282 -9.69 12.94 5.28
C THR A 282 -9.02 13.71 4.14
N VAL A 283 -9.77 14.03 3.10
CA VAL A 283 -9.30 14.84 1.96
C VAL A 283 -9.31 16.32 2.35
N GLU A 284 -8.21 17.04 2.10
CA GLU A 284 -8.07 18.49 2.30
C GLU A 284 -8.02 19.29 1.00
#